data_94c09d471f3f385e79b5d1e93db181fe
#
_entry.id   94c09d471f3f385e79b5d1e93db181fe
#
_cell.length_a   1.000
_cell.length_b   1.000
_cell.length_c   1.000
_cell.angle_alpha   90.00
_cell.angle_beta   90.00
_cell.angle_gamma   90.00
#
_symmetry.space_group_name_H-M   'P 1'
#
loop_
_entity.id
_entity.type
_entity.pdbx_description
1 polymer ?
#
loop_
_entity_poly.entity_id
_entity_poly.type
_entity_poly.pdbx_seq_one_letter_code
_entity_poly.pdbx_strand_id
1 'polypeptide(L)'
;MSEVSIIGLDIAKNVFQAHGVDVGGRKLFSRRIARSKVLEFFVGVPRCLVALEACGGAYHWARELVRMGHEVRIMPPAYVKPFVKRQKNDAADAEAICEAVQRPNMRFVAIKSEEQQASALVFRTRDLLVKQRTQIINAIRGHMTEYGWVAPKGPSWV
;
A
#
# COMPACT_ATOMS: atom_id res chain seq x y z
N MET A 1 -2.26 20.29 -26.28
CA MET A 1 -3.00 19.51 -25.25
C MET A 1 -2.08 19.37 -24.06
N SER A 2 -2.58 19.63 -22.84
CA SER A 2 -1.74 19.48 -21.64
C SER A 2 -1.42 17.99 -21.45
N GLU A 3 -0.13 17.68 -21.32
CA GLU A 3 0.35 16.33 -21.13
C GLU A 3 0.26 15.97 -19.62
N VAL A 4 -0.08 14.71 -19.31
CA VAL A 4 -0.13 14.26 -17.93
C VAL A 4 1.28 14.26 -17.33
N SER A 5 1.42 14.91 -16.18
CA SER A 5 2.69 15.02 -15.46
C SER A 5 2.74 14.11 -14.25
N ILE A 6 1.62 13.99 -13.52
CA ILE A 6 1.53 13.19 -12.30
C ILE A 6 0.24 12.38 -12.34
N ILE A 7 0.34 11.11 -11.91
CA ILE A 7 -0.81 10.24 -11.66
C ILE A 7 -0.78 9.76 -10.22
N GLY A 8 -1.81 10.08 -9.44
CA GLY A 8 -2.11 9.41 -8.18
C GLY A 8 -2.88 8.13 -8.48
N LEU A 9 -2.37 6.99 -8.03
CA LEU A 9 -2.96 5.67 -8.25
C LEU A 9 -3.31 5.02 -6.91
N ASP A 10 -4.61 4.94 -6.63
CA ASP A 10 -5.12 4.16 -5.51
C ASP A 10 -5.35 2.70 -5.93
N ILE A 11 -4.80 1.78 -5.13
CA ILE A 11 -4.76 0.35 -5.42
C ILE A 11 -5.80 -0.38 -4.58
N ALA A 12 -6.78 -0.99 -5.22
CA ALA A 12 -7.73 -1.87 -4.58
C ALA A 12 -7.67 -3.31 -5.14
N LYS A 13 -8.46 -4.21 -4.57
CA LYS A 13 -8.42 -5.63 -4.94
C LYS A 13 -8.72 -5.87 -6.42
N ASN A 14 -9.77 -5.25 -6.94
CA ASN A 14 -10.30 -5.53 -8.28
C ASN A 14 -10.25 -4.30 -9.21
N VAL A 15 -10.36 -3.10 -8.67
CA VAL A 15 -10.48 -1.87 -9.44
C VAL A 15 -9.54 -0.83 -8.83
N PHE A 16 -8.72 -0.21 -9.66
CA PHE A 16 -7.85 0.88 -9.28
C PHE A 16 -8.49 2.21 -9.66
N GLN A 17 -8.16 3.24 -8.91
CA GLN A 17 -8.55 4.60 -9.25
C GLN A 17 -7.31 5.41 -9.64
N ALA A 18 -7.31 5.99 -10.83
CA ALA A 18 -6.25 6.86 -11.32
C ALA A 18 -6.74 8.30 -11.41
N HIS A 19 -5.96 9.23 -10.84
CA HIS A 19 -6.18 10.67 -10.90
C HIS A 19 -4.97 11.32 -11.57
N GLY A 20 -5.15 11.85 -12.79
CA GLY A 20 -4.08 12.48 -13.57
C GLY A 20 -4.17 13.98 -13.59
N VAL A 21 -3.02 14.65 -13.40
CA VAL A 21 -2.90 16.11 -13.49
C VAL A 21 -1.78 16.52 -14.44
N ASP A 22 -1.84 17.76 -14.95
CA ASP A 22 -0.77 18.38 -15.71
C ASP A 22 0.31 18.99 -14.79
N VAL A 23 1.32 19.59 -15.37
CA VAL A 23 2.42 20.26 -14.66
C VAL A 23 1.95 21.38 -13.73
N GLY A 24 0.82 22.01 -14.02
CA GLY A 24 0.20 23.04 -13.18
C GLY A 24 -0.72 22.51 -12.09
N GLY A 25 -0.83 21.17 -11.95
CA GLY A 25 -1.72 20.54 -10.99
C GLY A 25 -3.19 20.52 -11.40
N ARG A 26 -3.53 20.92 -12.64
CA ARG A 26 -4.90 20.89 -13.14
C ARG A 26 -5.30 19.46 -13.49
N LYS A 27 -6.45 19.02 -12.98
CA LYS A 27 -7.02 17.71 -13.28
C LYS A 27 -7.26 17.51 -14.77
N LEU A 28 -6.70 16.44 -15.32
CA LEU A 28 -6.93 15.99 -16.69
C LEU A 28 -7.95 14.87 -16.74
N PHE A 29 -7.87 13.91 -15.81
CA PHE A 29 -8.81 12.81 -15.71
C PHE A 29 -8.90 12.23 -14.30
N SER A 30 -9.99 11.51 -14.06
CA SER A 30 -10.16 10.59 -12.94
C SER A 30 -10.87 9.35 -13.48
N ARG A 31 -10.21 8.18 -13.39
CA ARG A 31 -10.69 6.95 -14.03
C ARG A 31 -10.61 5.76 -13.10
N ARG A 32 -11.65 4.94 -13.14
CA ARG A 32 -11.64 3.60 -12.58
C ARG A 32 -11.07 2.64 -13.62
N ILE A 33 -10.13 1.80 -13.22
CA ILE A 33 -9.41 0.88 -14.09
C ILE A 33 -9.49 -0.51 -13.47
N ALA A 34 -10.03 -1.47 -14.20
CA ALA A 34 -10.02 -2.85 -13.76
C ALA A 34 -8.55 -3.32 -13.56
N ARG A 35 -8.27 -4.05 -12.50
CA ARG A 35 -6.92 -4.54 -12.18
C ARG A 35 -6.21 -5.20 -13.37
N SER A 36 -6.93 -5.99 -14.16
CA SER A 36 -6.41 -6.65 -15.37
C SER A 36 -6.06 -5.70 -16.52
N LYS A 37 -6.54 -4.46 -16.47
CA LYS A 37 -6.35 -3.45 -17.52
C LYS A 37 -5.36 -2.34 -17.13
N VAL A 38 -4.74 -2.43 -15.94
CA VAL A 38 -3.86 -1.36 -15.45
C VAL A 38 -2.63 -1.19 -16.34
N LEU A 39 -1.94 -2.27 -16.70
CA LEU A 39 -0.76 -2.17 -17.56
C LEU A 39 -1.11 -1.67 -18.97
N GLU A 40 -2.22 -2.15 -19.53
CA GLU A 40 -2.73 -1.68 -20.84
C GLU A 40 -3.03 -0.17 -20.81
N PHE A 41 -3.63 0.32 -19.73
CA PHE A 41 -3.85 1.75 -19.54
C PHE A 41 -2.53 2.53 -19.57
N PHE A 42 -1.50 2.08 -18.86
CA PHE A 42 -0.22 2.78 -18.78
C PHE A 42 0.61 2.70 -20.07
N VAL A 43 0.39 1.71 -20.95
CA VAL A 43 0.99 1.68 -22.30
C VAL A 43 0.59 2.93 -23.12
N GLY A 44 -0.65 3.40 -22.95
CA GLY A 44 -1.16 4.60 -23.64
C GLY A 44 -0.83 5.93 -22.94
N VAL A 45 -0.13 5.90 -21.80
CA VAL A 45 0.21 7.09 -21.02
C VAL A 45 1.68 7.48 -21.25
N PRO A 46 1.99 8.74 -21.60
CA PRO A 46 3.37 9.23 -21.65
C PRO A 46 4.09 9.03 -20.31
N ARG A 47 5.42 8.92 -20.34
CA ARG A 47 6.24 8.80 -19.14
C ARG A 47 5.95 9.95 -18.18
N CYS A 48 5.53 9.64 -16.96
CA CYS A 48 5.17 10.61 -15.95
C CYS A 48 5.51 10.08 -14.55
N LEU A 49 5.32 10.92 -13.54
CA LEU A 49 5.41 10.51 -12.14
C LEU A 49 4.13 9.78 -11.73
N VAL A 50 4.26 8.54 -11.25
CA VAL A 50 3.16 7.76 -10.68
C VAL A 50 3.34 7.63 -9.17
N ALA A 51 2.38 8.13 -8.42
CA ALA A 51 2.38 8.10 -6.97
C ALA A 51 1.45 7.00 -6.45
N LEU A 52 1.90 6.26 -5.45
CA LEU A 52 1.18 5.15 -4.82
C LEU A 52 1.18 5.33 -3.30
N GLU A 53 0.12 4.86 -2.65
CA GLU A 53 0.14 4.62 -1.21
C GLU A 53 0.72 3.24 -0.90
N ALA A 54 1.53 3.13 0.17
CA ALA A 54 2.09 1.86 0.63
C ALA A 54 0.99 0.95 1.20
N CYS A 55 0.51 0.04 0.37
CA CYS A 55 -0.52 -0.94 0.69
C CYS A 55 -0.15 -2.34 0.18
N GLY A 56 -1.04 -3.31 0.34
CA GLY A 56 -0.87 -4.65 -0.23
C GLY A 56 -0.79 -4.60 -1.75
N GLY A 57 0.33 -5.06 -2.32
CA GLY A 57 0.59 -5.06 -3.76
C GLY A 57 1.29 -3.81 -4.30
N ALA A 58 1.44 -2.72 -3.54
CA ALA A 58 2.06 -1.48 -4.02
C ALA A 58 3.46 -1.69 -4.61
N TYR A 59 4.28 -2.54 -3.99
CA TYR A 59 5.63 -2.84 -4.50
C TYR A 59 5.63 -3.57 -5.84
N HIS A 60 4.68 -4.50 -6.04
CA HIS A 60 4.54 -5.19 -7.33
C HIS A 60 4.21 -4.17 -8.43
N TRP A 61 3.17 -3.37 -8.23
CA TRP A 61 2.76 -2.38 -9.21
C TRP A 61 3.81 -1.31 -9.46
N ALA A 62 4.52 -0.89 -8.40
CA ALA A 62 5.64 0.04 -8.56
C ALA A 62 6.74 -0.53 -9.46
N ARG A 63 7.12 -1.80 -9.29
CA ARG A 63 8.11 -2.44 -10.16
C ARG A 63 7.64 -2.53 -11.61
N GLU A 64 6.38 -2.92 -11.84
CA GLU A 64 5.81 -2.98 -13.20
C GLU A 64 5.84 -1.59 -13.87
N LEU A 65 5.41 -0.55 -13.18
CA LEU A 65 5.38 0.81 -13.72
C LEU A 65 6.79 1.37 -13.98
N VAL A 66 7.76 1.04 -13.11
CA VAL A 66 9.18 1.37 -13.36
C VAL A 66 9.70 0.66 -14.60
N ARG A 67 9.37 -0.63 -14.81
CA ARG A 67 9.75 -1.36 -16.05
C ARG A 67 9.16 -0.74 -17.31
N MET A 68 7.98 -0.09 -17.20
CA MET A 68 7.36 0.66 -18.29
C MET A 68 7.98 2.06 -18.50
N GLY A 69 8.92 2.46 -17.64
CA GLY A 69 9.68 3.71 -17.76
C GLY A 69 9.07 4.91 -17.03
N HIS A 70 8.06 4.71 -16.18
CA HIS A 70 7.53 5.76 -15.31
C HIS A 70 8.46 6.00 -14.11
N GLU A 71 8.50 7.24 -13.62
CA GLU A 71 9.01 7.52 -12.27
C GLU A 71 7.96 7.09 -11.25
N VAL A 72 8.32 6.30 -10.23
CA VAL A 72 7.33 5.82 -9.26
C VAL A 72 7.75 6.19 -7.85
N ARG A 73 6.82 6.73 -7.08
CA ARG A 73 7.01 7.07 -5.67
C ARG A 73 5.93 6.44 -4.81
N ILE A 74 6.36 5.75 -3.75
CA ILE A 74 5.47 5.15 -2.76
C ILE A 74 5.50 6.00 -1.49
N MET A 75 4.33 6.35 -0.96
CA MET A 75 4.18 7.14 0.27
C MET A 75 3.56 6.31 1.39
N PRO A 76 4.00 6.50 2.65
CA PRO A 76 3.31 5.91 3.79
C PRO A 76 1.86 6.42 3.90
N PRO A 77 0.88 5.55 4.27
CA PRO A 77 -0.54 5.94 4.42
C PRO A 77 -0.75 7.13 5.36
N ALA A 78 0.03 7.20 6.43
CA ALA A 78 -0.06 8.28 7.41
C ALA A 78 0.19 9.67 6.80
N TYR A 79 0.97 9.75 5.72
CA TYR A 79 1.28 11.02 5.04
C TYR A 79 0.29 11.37 3.93
N VAL A 80 -0.45 10.40 3.42
CA VAL A 80 -1.52 10.64 2.43
C VAL A 80 -2.82 11.04 3.12
N LYS A 81 -3.14 10.42 4.25
CA LYS A 81 -4.38 10.63 5.00
C LYS A 81 -4.78 12.10 5.25
N PRO A 82 -3.87 13.05 5.58
CA PRO A 82 -4.22 14.45 5.78
C PRO A 82 -4.78 15.16 4.54
N PHE A 83 -4.52 14.63 3.34
CA PHE A 83 -4.95 15.20 2.06
C PHE A 83 -6.30 14.65 1.58
N VAL A 84 -6.82 13.61 2.24
CA VAL A 84 -8.14 13.05 1.90
C VAL A 84 -9.23 14.03 2.32
N LYS A 85 -9.96 14.56 1.35
CA LYS A 85 -11.10 15.46 1.56
C LYS A 85 -12.28 14.71 2.18
N ARG A 86 -13.22 15.46 2.78
CA ARG A 86 -14.44 14.88 3.35
C ARG A 86 -15.21 14.08 2.31
N GLN A 87 -15.87 13.00 2.73
CA GLN A 87 -16.54 11.98 1.90
C GLN A 87 -15.55 11.02 1.25
N LYS A 88 -15.20 9.98 2.00
CA LYS A 88 -14.30 8.92 1.56
C LYS A 88 -14.87 8.20 0.33
N ASN A 89 -14.17 8.33 -0.78
CA ASN A 89 -14.38 7.53 -1.98
C ASN A 89 -13.05 7.35 -2.72
N ASP A 90 -12.94 6.30 -3.51
CA ASP A 90 -11.72 5.93 -4.22
C ASP A 90 -11.15 7.07 -5.09
N ALA A 91 -12.00 7.92 -5.65
CA ALA A 91 -11.57 9.07 -6.46
C ALA A 91 -10.89 10.15 -5.61
N ALA A 92 -11.39 10.38 -4.38
CA ALA A 92 -10.79 11.31 -3.43
C ALA A 92 -9.45 10.77 -2.89
N ASP A 93 -9.33 9.44 -2.70
CA ASP A 93 -8.10 8.82 -2.26
C ASP A 93 -7.00 8.94 -3.34
N ALA A 94 -7.30 8.69 -4.62
CA ALA A 94 -6.37 8.89 -5.73
C ALA A 94 -5.98 10.38 -5.92
N GLU A 95 -6.92 11.32 -5.73
CA GLU A 95 -6.64 12.75 -5.72
C GLU A 95 -5.70 13.13 -4.57
N ALA A 96 -5.94 12.62 -3.36
CA ALA A 96 -5.10 12.87 -2.19
C ALA A 96 -3.67 12.35 -2.39
N ILE A 97 -3.49 11.16 -2.99
CA ILE A 97 -2.19 10.61 -3.37
C ILE A 97 -1.47 11.55 -4.34
N CYS A 98 -2.19 12.03 -5.36
CA CYS A 98 -1.66 12.95 -6.36
C CYS A 98 -1.26 14.30 -5.75
N GLU A 99 -2.02 14.82 -4.79
CA GLU A 99 -1.69 16.06 -4.08
C GLU A 99 -0.51 15.87 -3.12
N ALA A 100 -0.50 14.78 -2.36
CA ALA A 100 0.52 14.49 -1.37
C ALA A 100 1.93 14.37 -1.99
N VAL A 101 2.08 13.72 -3.14
CA VAL A 101 3.38 13.51 -3.80
C VAL A 101 4.08 14.81 -4.22
N GLN A 102 3.34 15.88 -4.40
CA GLN A 102 3.83 17.19 -4.82
C GLN A 102 4.41 18.03 -3.66
N ARG A 103 4.28 17.55 -2.42
CA ARG A 103 4.75 18.31 -1.26
C ARG A 103 6.27 18.20 -1.09
N PRO A 104 6.98 19.33 -0.87
CA PRO A 104 8.45 19.34 -0.81
C PRO A 104 9.01 18.50 0.35
N ASN A 105 8.26 18.35 1.44
CA ASN A 105 8.69 17.62 2.63
C ASN A 105 8.15 16.17 2.66
N MET A 106 7.62 15.65 1.55
CA MET A 106 7.09 14.29 1.48
C MET A 106 8.22 13.26 1.61
N ARG A 107 7.99 12.25 2.44
CA ARG A 107 8.90 11.11 2.59
C ARG A 107 8.39 9.93 1.79
N PHE A 108 9.29 9.30 1.05
CA PHE A 108 8.97 8.17 0.20
C PHE A 108 9.56 6.88 0.76
N VAL A 109 8.88 5.78 0.48
CA VAL A 109 9.34 4.43 0.79
C VAL A 109 10.10 3.89 -0.41
N ALA A 110 11.29 3.34 -0.18
CA ALA A 110 12.06 2.70 -1.24
C ALA A 110 11.29 1.52 -1.83
N ILE A 111 11.30 1.39 -3.15
CA ILE A 111 10.70 0.26 -3.86
C ILE A 111 11.55 -0.97 -3.59
N LYS A 112 10.98 -1.96 -2.93
CA LYS A 112 11.66 -3.22 -2.62
C LYS A 112 11.78 -4.09 -3.87
N SER A 113 12.95 -4.70 -4.06
CA SER A 113 13.11 -5.80 -5.00
C SER A 113 12.25 -7.01 -4.59
N GLU A 114 12.08 -7.96 -5.50
CA GLU A 114 11.35 -9.21 -5.19
C GLU A 114 12.04 -10.01 -4.10
N GLU A 115 13.37 -10.06 -4.10
CA GLU A 115 14.19 -10.72 -3.08
C GLU A 115 14.05 -10.04 -1.70
N GLN A 116 14.12 -8.71 -1.66
CA GLN A 116 13.92 -7.95 -0.43
C GLN A 116 12.50 -8.16 0.12
N GLN A 117 11.52 -8.26 -0.76
CA GLN A 117 10.13 -8.51 -0.36
C GLN A 117 9.95 -9.94 0.14
N ALA A 118 10.56 -10.94 -0.50
CA ALA A 118 10.56 -12.33 -0.05
C ALA A 118 11.21 -12.47 1.32
N SER A 119 12.38 -11.86 1.54
CA SER A 119 13.03 -11.85 2.85
C SER A 119 12.16 -11.22 3.93
N ALA A 120 11.54 -10.06 3.64
CA ALA A 120 10.62 -9.42 4.58
C ALA A 120 9.38 -10.27 4.90
N LEU A 121 8.92 -11.09 3.96
CA LEU A 121 7.81 -12.03 4.17
C LEU A 121 8.17 -13.11 5.18
N VAL A 122 9.39 -13.69 5.11
CA VAL A 122 9.86 -14.70 6.07
C VAL A 122 9.83 -14.14 7.50
N PHE A 123 10.37 -12.94 7.72
CA PHE A 123 10.35 -12.30 9.05
C PHE A 123 8.92 -12.04 9.54
N ARG A 124 8.04 -11.53 8.68
CA ARG A 124 6.62 -11.27 9.03
C ARG A 124 5.87 -12.56 9.38
N THR A 125 6.13 -13.63 8.63
CA THR A 125 5.52 -14.94 8.90
C THR A 125 6.01 -15.49 10.22
N ARG A 126 7.31 -15.41 10.50
CA ARG A 126 7.86 -15.79 11.81
C ARG A 126 7.20 -15.02 12.95
N ASP A 127 7.10 -13.70 12.84
CA ASP A 127 6.49 -12.86 13.87
C ASP A 127 5.00 -13.20 14.09
N LEU A 128 4.27 -13.49 13.00
CA LEU A 128 2.89 -13.96 13.08
C LEU A 128 2.79 -15.28 13.85
N LEU A 129 3.61 -16.27 13.50
CA LEU A 129 3.61 -17.58 14.15
C LEU A 129 3.97 -17.50 15.65
N VAL A 130 4.94 -16.66 16.01
CA VAL A 130 5.31 -16.41 17.41
C VAL A 130 4.15 -15.78 18.18
N LYS A 131 3.46 -14.80 17.61
CA LYS A 131 2.27 -14.18 18.22
C LYS A 131 1.13 -15.20 18.39
N GLN A 132 0.83 -15.98 17.36
CA GLN A 132 -0.21 -17.03 17.43
C GLN A 132 0.11 -18.06 18.48
N ARG A 133 1.35 -18.57 18.57
CA ARG A 133 1.77 -19.48 19.63
C ARG A 133 1.50 -18.89 21.02
N THR A 134 1.90 -17.64 21.24
CA THR A 134 1.69 -16.96 22.52
C THR A 134 0.21 -16.81 22.85
N GLN A 135 -0.62 -16.46 21.86
CA GLN A 135 -2.07 -16.35 22.03
C GLN A 135 -2.70 -17.69 22.43
N ILE A 136 -2.33 -18.79 21.75
CA ILE A 136 -2.83 -20.13 22.05
C ILE A 136 -2.43 -20.56 23.48
N ILE A 137 -1.16 -20.39 23.85
CA ILE A 137 -0.66 -20.69 25.19
C ILE A 137 -1.45 -19.93 26.27
N ASN A 138 -1.67 -18.63 26.05
CA ASN A 138 -2.41 -17.81 27.00
C ASN A 138 -3.90 -18.21 27.08
N ALA A 139 -4.52 -18.59 25.97
CA ALA A 139 -5.88 -19.08 25.96
C ALA A 139 -6.01 -20.39 26.75
N ILE A 140 -5.10 -21.35 26.52
CA ILE A 140 -5.08 -22.62 27.27
C ILE A 140 -4.91 -22.37 28.79
N ARG A 141 -3.98 -21.48 29.16
CA ARG A 141 -3.78 -21.09 30.56
C ARG A 141 -5.03 -20.47 31.19
N GLY A 142 -5.70 -19.58 30.45
CA GLY A 142 -6.98 -19.00 30.88
C GLY A 142 -8.02 -20.09 31.17
N HIS A 143 -8.18 -21.05 30.24
CA HIS A 143 -9.12 -22.15 30.43
C HIS A 143 -8.73 -23.03 31.61
N MET A 144 -7.44 -23.37 31.77
CA MET A 144 -6.98 -24.16 32.94
C MET A 144 -7.31 -23.49 34.27
N THR A 145 -7.20 -22.15 34.32
CA THR A 145 -7.50 -21.37 35.53
C THR A 145 -8.97 -21.51 35.94
N GLU A 146 -9.92 -21.63 35.00
CA GLU A 146 -11.35 -21.87 35.27
C GLU A 146 -11.61 -23.22 35.96
N TYR A 147 -10.67 -24.16 35.82
CA TYR A 147 -10.71 -25.45 36.50
C TYR A 147 -9.81 -25.51 37.74
N GLY A 148 -9.32 -24.36 38.21
CA GLY A 148 -8.44 -24.28 39.39
C GLY A 148 -6.97 -24.66 39.15
N TRP A 149 -6.56 -24.84 37.87
CA TRP A 149 -5.19 -25.16 37.51
C TRP A 149 -4.43 -23.92 37.12
N VAL A 150 -3.32 -23.64 37.78
CA VAL A 150 -2.43 -22.50 37.46
C VAL A 150 -1.15 -23.04 36.84
N ALA A 151 -1.02 -22.91 35.53
CA ALA A 151 0.19 -23.31 34.81
C ALA A 151 1.33 -22.31 35.00
N PRO A 152 2.58 -22.77 35.23
CA PRO A 152 3.75 -21.91 35.30
C PRO A 152 3.98 -21.10 34.01
N LYS A 153 4.79 -20.03 34.13
CA LYS A 153 5.21 -19.24 32.96
C LYS A 153 6.17 -20.06 32.08
N GLY A 154 6.04 -19.90 30.76
CA GLY A 154 6.90 -20.55 29.77
C GLY A 154 6.16 -21.51 28.84
N PRO A 155 6.63 -21.73 27.61
CA PRO A 155 5.95 -22.59 26.64
C PRO A 155 6.04 -24.10 26.95
N SER A 156 6.94 -24.52 27.80
CA SER A 156 7.22 -25.91 28.12
C SER A 156 6.19 -26.55 29.07
N TRP A 157 5.21 -25.79 29.56
CA TRP A 157 4.22 -26.26 30.55
C TRP A 157 2.77 -26.25 30.03
N VAL A 158 2.60 -26.10 28.70
CA VAL A 158 1.28 -26.13 28.06
C VAL A 158 1.31 -27.02 26.84
#